data_7e56ea6fe88c33ce7bfd75544eddbc29
#
_entry.id   7e56ea6fe88c33ce7bfd75544eddbc29
#
_cell.length_a   1.000
_cell.length_b   1.000
_cell.length_c   1.000
_cell.angle_alpha   90.00
_cell.angle_beta   90.00
_cell.angle_gamma   90.00
#
_symmetry.space_group_name_H-M   'P 1'
#
loop_
_entity.id
_entity.type
_entity.pdbx_description
1 polymer ?
#
loop_
_entity_poly.entity_id
_entity_poly.type
_entity_poly.pdbx_seq_one_letter_code
_entity_poly.pdbx_strand_id
1 'polypeptide(L)'
;MRRTLSFVLSFCLLAITQSFARAQSAAYAEISAVDTKKFPQVTALVNVFNANGEFMEGLKPGELTVHEDGQPRSVDSLTQSIVPVQIVVGINPGPALAVRDTSGVPRFDHIVETLGAWANAATTDPKNDLSLISLSGSLISHAAPKDWFVSLSSFKPDFRTTTPNLQSLTIALDTVNAQVTQSGMKRAILFITPHMDDANIDVTIDPLIQRAVDTRVRVFIWFVDADTQFSSPSANAFQKLAQQTNGSFFAYSGKETFPDLNAYFAPLRNIYSLTYTSSLNTSGDHTMGLEVNTPDGKITSLDQSFSVAVEPPNPIFISPPLQIKRQPPAEDPYTGELTPAQQSINIIVEFPDEHPRDLKRTTLYVDGQKVAENTSKPFETFTWDISDYDASGQHEIVVEAEDVLGLTKSSISIPITLTVIQPPGGIRGLFGRYSSYIIFGAIGLAGLLLFGILLRGRTNMVLFRRRKERRKRFEDPLTQPVHATTEPPVAATKKSKTRLRRIIERLQPKSGTRLAEAPAYLIRLTQNGEPASAVPIALAEKDMSF
;
A
#
# COMPACT_ATOMS: atom_id res chain seq x y z
N MET A 1 -60.97 59.55 -15.14
CA MET A 1 -61.18 58.10 -14.90
C MET A 1 -60.44 57.16 -15.91
N ARG A 2 -60.19 57.49 -17.17
CA ARG A 2 -59.44 56.60 -18.10
C ARG A 2 -57.92 56.48 -17.84
N ARG A 3 -57.25 57.46 -17.22
CA ARG A 3 -55.80 57.44 -16.91
C ARG A 3 -55.43 56.64 -15.65
N THR A 4 -56.37 56.58 -14.65
CA THR A 4 -56.19 55.82 -13.43
C THR A 4 -56.36 54.29 -13.67
N LEU A 5 -57.23 53.91 -14.59
CA LEU A 5 -57.46 52.51 -14.92
C LEU A 5 -56.27 51.88 -15.70
N SER A 6 -55.57 52.65 -16.55
CA SER A 6 -54.38 52.20 -17.27
C SER A 6 -53.21 51.97 -16.31
N PHE A 7 -53.08 52.76 -15.24
CA PHE A 7 -51.97 52.59 -14.25
C PHE A 7 -52.20 51.37 -13.35
N VAL A 8 -53.42 51.07 -12.98
CA VAL A 8 -53.75 49.88 -12.16
C VAL A 8 -53.60 48.60 -13.02
N LEU A 9 -53.97 48.62 -14.30
CA LEU A 9 -53.81 47.47 -15.18
C LEU A 9 -52.34 47.21 -15.50
N SER A 10 -51.48 48.26 -15.63
CA SER A 10 -50.02 48.11 -15.83
C SER A 10 -49.30 47.59 -14.60
N PHE A 11 -49.77 47.98 -13.37
CA PHE A 11 -49.19 47.49 -12.11
C PHE A 11 -49.62 46.03 -11.83
N CYS A 12 -50.83 45.61 -12.19
CA CYS A 12 -51.27 44.22 -12.10
C CYS A 12 -50.54 43.33 -13.13
N LEU A 13 -50.18 43.81 -14.34
CA LEU A 13 -49.38 43.05 -15.27
C LEU A 13 -47.91 42.89 -14.85
N LEU A 14 -47.35 43.86 -14.11
CA LEU A 14 -45.99 43.75 -13.54
C LEU A 14 -45.91 42.77 -12.36
N ALA A 15 -47.01 42.52 -11.65
CA ALA A 15 -47.06 41.61 -10.53
C ALA A 15 -47.18 40.11 -10.93
N ILE A 16 -47.51 39.83 -12.18
CA ILE A 16 -47.72 38.43 -12.67
C ILE A 16 -46.41 37.81 -13.23
N THR A 17 -45.33 38.60 -13.39
CA THR A 17 -43.99 38.07 -13.81
C THR A 17 -43.02 37.89 -12.64
N GLN A 18 -43.52 37.48 -11.47
CA GLN A 18 -42.62 36.79 -10.55
C GLN A 18 -42.40 35.39 -11.09
N SER A 19 -41.56 35.29 -12.09
CA SER A 19 -40.85 34.05 -12.38
C SER A 19 -40.25 33.61 -11.06
N PHE A 20 -40.74 32.51 -10.51
CA PHE A 20 -40.02 31.78 -9.48
C PHE A 20 -38.65 31.46 -10.08
N ALA A 21 -37.66 32.32 -9.80
CA ALA A 21 -36.28 31.99 -10.05
C ALA A 21 -36.02 30.72 -9.24
N ARG A 22 -36.08 29.58 -9.91
CA ARG A 22 -35.54 28.35 -9.37
C ARG A 22 -34.12 28.73 -8.92
N ALA A 23 -33.86 28.64 -7.66
CA ALA A 23 -32.48 28.73 -7.19
C ALA A 23 -31.74 27.60 -7.89
N GLN A 24 -31.12 27.90 -9.03
CA GLN A 24 -30.31 26.97 -9.77
C GLN A 24 -29.10 26.71 -8.87
N SER A 25 -28.97 25.51 -8.35
CA SER A 25 -27.78 25.13 -7.60
C SER A 25 -26.59 25.34 -8.51
N ALA A 26 -25.51 25.93 -7.99
CA ALA A 26 -24.30 26.05 -8.78
C ALA A 26 -23.76 24.65 -9.10
N ALA A 27 -23.18 24.49 -10.28
CA ALA A 27 -22.43 23.28 -10.59
C ALA A 27 -21.32 23.11 -9.55
N TYR A 28 -21.06 21.88 -9.11
CA TYR A 28 -20.08 21.60 -8.05
C TYR A 28 -19.32 20.30 -8.29
N ALA A 29 -18.11 20.22 -7.74
CA ALA A 29 -17.31 19.02 -7.69
C ALA A 29 -17.10 18.58 -6.24
N GLU A 30 -16.89 17.30 -6.05
CA GLU A 30 -16.72 16.69 -4.73
C GLU A 30 -15.67 15.57 -4.79
N ILE A 31 -14.80 15.55 -3.80
CA ILE A 31 -13.86 14.45 -3.57
C ILE A 31 -14.45 13.59 -2.44
N SER A 32 -14.83 12.35 -2.76
CA SER A 32 -15.49 11.46 -1.81
C SER A 32 -14.51 10.61 -1.01
N ALA A 33 -13.36 10.29 -1.58
CA ALA A 33 -12.30 9.53 -0.93
C ALA A 33 -10.97 9.73 -1.65
N VAL A 34 -9.87 9.63 -0.88
CA VAL A 34 -8.49 9.62 -1.40
C VAL A 34 -7.81 8.35 -0.90
N ASP A 35 -7.22 7.58 -1.81
CA ASP A 35 -6.49 6.35 -1.53
C ASP A 35 -5.02 6.53 -1.90
N THR A 36 -4.14 6.43 -0.90
CA THR A 36 -2.68 6.59 -1.00
C THR A 36 -1.92 5.27 -0.95
N LYS A 37 -2.60 4.11 -0.92
CA LYS A 37 -1.95 2.78 -0.79
C LYS A 37 -0.90 2.48 -1.84
N LYS A 38 -0.96 3.12 -3.00
CA LYS A 38 0.00 2.96 -4.09
C LYS A 38 0.86 4.20 -4.29
N PHE A 39 1.03 4.98 -3.24
CA PHE A 39 1.85 6.20 -3.31
C PHE A 39 3.22 5.93 -3.99
N PRO A 40 3.71 6.79 -4.88
CA PRO A 40 3.25 8.15 -5.20
C PRO A 40 2.05 8.23 -6.15
N GLN A 41 1.51 7.11 -6.64
CA GLN A 41 0.26 7.10 -7.36
C GLN A 41 -0.91 7.22 -6.40
N VAL A 42 -1.63 8.34 -6.45
CA VAL A 42 -2.80 8.62 -5.61
C VAL A 42 -4.06 8.43 -6.43
N THR A 43 -5.03 7.73 -5.88
CA THR A 43 -6.34 7.53 -6.50
C THR A 43 -7.41 8.24 -5.68
N ALA A 44 -8.27 9.02 -6.34
CA ALA A 44 -9.40 9.69 -5.69
C ALA A 44 -10.72 9.31 -6.35
N LEU A 45 -11.76 9.17 -5.53
CA LEU A 45 -13.13 9.04 -5.99
C LEU A 45 -13.76 10.43 -6.04
N VAL A 46 -14.16 10.86 -7.22
CA VAL A 46 -14.66 12.23 -7.44
C VAL A 46 -16.01 12.24 -8.14
N ASN A 47 -16.81 13.22 -7.80
CA ASN A 47 -18.10 13.51 -8.42
C ASN A 47 -18.09 14.91 -9.00
N VAL A 48 -18.68 15.08 -10.17
CA VAL A 48 -18.89 16.39 -10.79
C VAL A 48 -20.36 16.48 -11.20
N PHE A 49 -21.03 17.54 -10.77
CA PHE A 49 -22.44 17.77 -11.03
C PHE A 49 -22.65 19.11 -11.73
N ASN A 50 -23.58 19.12 -12.69
CA ASN A 50 -24.03 20.33 -13.34
C ASN A 50 -24.96 21.15 -12.41
N ALA A 51 -25.39 22.32 -12.85
CA ALA A 51 -26.28 23.20 -12.10
C ALA A 51 -27.68 22.60 -11.84
N ASN A 52 -28.07 21.52 -12.51
CA ASN A 52 -29.29 20.77 -12.25
C ASN A 52 -29.08 19.65 -11.20
N GLY A 53 -27.84 19.48 -10.69
CA GLY A 53 -27.49 18.39 -9.77
C GLY A 53 -27.36 17.03 -10.47
N GLU A 54 -27.22 16.99 -11.78
CA GLU A 54 -27.00 15.77 -12.56
C GLU A 54 -25.51 15.49 -12.66
N PHE A 55 -25.13 14.20 -12.60
CA PHE A 55 -23.75 13.78 -12.76
C PHE A 55 -23.28 14.09 -14.20
N MET A 56 -22.13 14.75 -14.31
CA MET A 56 -21.53 15.09 -15.60
C MET A 56 -20.75 13.89 -16.13
N GLU A 57 -21.29 13.25 -17.17
CA GLU A 57 -20.65 12.12 -17.82
C GLU A 57 -19.67 12.56 -18.92
N GLY A 58 -18.72 11.67 -19.28
CA GLY A 58 -17.84 11.85 -20.43
C GLY A 58 -16.69 12.83 -20.22
N LEU A 59 -16.39 13.23 -18.99
CA LEU A 59 -15.22 14.07 -18.67
C LEU A 59 -13.92 13.35 -19.04
N LYS A 60 -12.91 14.12 -19.48
CA LYS A 60 -11.59 13.64 -19.88
C LYS A 60 -10.53 14.08 -18.87
N PRO A 61 -9.42 13.32 -18.73
CA PRO A 61 -8.34 13.68 -17.80
C PRO A 61 -7.84 15.12 -17.96
N GLY A 62 -7.70 15.61 -19.21
CA GLY A 62 -7.22 16.96 -19.49
C GLY A 62 -8.17 18.10 -19.12
N GLU A 63 -9.42 17.80 -18.75
CA GLU A 63 -10.40 18.77 -18.27
C GLU A 63 -10.33 18.96 -16.75
N LEU A 64 -9.56 18.09 -16.05
CA LEU A 64 -9.41 18.11 -14.61
C LEU A 64 -7.98 18.49 -14.21
N THR A 65 -7.88 19.26 -13.13
CA THR A 65 -6.61 19.57 -12.47
C THR A 65 -6.77 19.28 -10.98
N VAL A 66 -5.85 18.49 -10.44
CA VAL A 66 -5.76 18.26 -9.00
C VAL A 66 -4.90 19.35 -8.38
N HIS A 67 -5.31 19.89 -7.26
CA HIS A 67 -4.52 20.80 -6.44
C HIS A 67 -4.06 20.08 -5.17
N GLU A 68 -2.80 19.64 -5.16
CA GLU A 68 -2.17 18.98 -4.02
C GLU A 68 -1.44 20.04 -3.18
N ASP A 69 -1.90 20.28 -1.95
CA ASP A 69 -1.45 21.41 -1.11
C ASP A 69 -1.42 22.75 -1.88
N GLY A 70 -2.45 22.97 -2.71
CA GLY A 70 -2.57 24.13 -3.57
C GLY A 70 -1.68 24.12 -4.83
N GLN A 71 -0.85 23.09 -5.02
CA GLN A 71 0.00 22.97 -6.22
C GLN A 71 -0.72 22.16 -7.30
N PRO A 72 -0.78 22.63 -8.55
CA PRO A 72 -1.48 21.93 -9.62
C PRO A 72 -0.74 20.65 -10.04
N ARG A 73 -1.50 19.57 -10.23
CA ARG A 73 -1.09 18.28 -10.75
C ARG A 73 -1.96 17.87 -11.92
N SER A 74 -1.35 17.32 -12.95
CA SER A 74 -2.09 16.72 -14.06
C SER A 74 -2.72 15.41 -13.63
N VAL A 75 -3.90 15.11 -14.17
CA VAL A 75 -4.58 13.84 -14.01
C VAL A 75 -4.00 12.83 -14.99
N ASP A 76 -3.50 11.70 -14.49
CA ASP A 76 -2.90 10.64 -15.31
C ASP A 76 -4.00 9.79 -15.97
N SER A 77 -5.06 9.48 -15.20
CA SER A 77 -6.21 8.73 -15.71
C SER A 77 -7.51 9.14 -15.02
N LEU A 78 -8.61 9.01 -15.76
CA LEU A 78 -9.98 9.23 -15.29
C LEU A 78 -10.87 8.12 -15.84
N THR A 79 -11.47 7.35 -14.94
CA THR A 79 -12.33 6.24 -15.32
C THR A 79 -13.69 6.38 -14.64
N GLN A 80 -14.76 6.41 -15.41
CA GLN A 80 -16.11 6.34 -14.84
C GLN A 80 -16.39 4.91 -14.38
N SER A 81 -16.92 4.79 -13.17
CA SER A 81 -17.27 3.52 -12.55
C SER A 81 -18.62 3.61 -11.84
N ILE A 82 -19.12 2.47 -11.41
CA ILE A 82 -20.41 2.35 -10.72
C ILE A 82 -20.17 1.91 -9.28
N VAL A 83 -20.73 2.66 -8.34
CA VAL A 83 -20.74 2.33 -6.90
C VAL A 83 -22.18 2.06 -6.44
N PRO A 84 -22.39 1.33 -5.34
CA PRO A 84 -23.71 1.20 -4.76
C PRO A 84 -24.21 2.52 -4.17
N VAL A 85 -25.52 2.61 -3.96
CA VAL A 85 -26.16 3.75 -3.28
C VAL A 85 -26.66 3.27 -1.93
N GLN A 86 -26.47 4.10 -0.90
CA GLN A 86 -27.09 3.92 0.40
C GLN A 86 -28.48 4.52 0.36
N ILE A 87 -29.50 3.67 0.45
CA ILE A 87 -30.90 4.05 0.31
C ILE A 87 -31.65 3.72 1.60
N VAL A 88 -32.22 4.75 2.21
CA VAL A 88 -33.11 4.58 3.35
C VAL A 88 -34.56 4.75 2.88
N VAL A 89 -35.36 3.71 3.01
CA VAL A 89 -36.81 3.80 2.79
C VAL A 89 -37.48 4.10 4.13
N GLY A 90 -38.04 5.30 4.23
CA GLY A 90 -38.76 5.76 5.41
C GLY A 90 -40.27 5.65 5.19
N ILE A 91 -40.96 4.90 6.03
CA ILE A 91 -42.41 4.79 6.02
C ILE A 91 -43.00 5.58 7.19
N ASN A 92 -43.76 6.61 6.88
CA ASN A 92 -44.53 7.39 7.83
C ASN A 92 -45.99 6.86 7.85
N PRO A 93 -46.34 5.96 8.79
CA PRO A 93 -47.64 5.33 8.76
C PRO A 93 -48.75 6.29 9.11
N GLY A 94 -49.92 6.13 8.44
CA GLY A 94 -51.11 6.91 8.69
C GLY A 94 -52.32 6.34 7.96
N PRO A 95 -53.57 6.83 8.28
CA PRO A 95 -54.81 6.26 7.79
C PRO A 95 -54.94 6.17 6.27
N ALA A 96 -54.35 7.14 5.55
CA ALA A 96 -54.42 7.18 4.08
C ALA A 96 -53.77 5.99 3.40
N LEU A 97 -52.76 5.37 4.04
CA LEU A 97 -52.08 4.15 3.55
C LEU A 97 -52.97 2.89 3.62
N ALA A 98 -53.95 2.88 4.56
CA ALA A 98 -54.89 1.78 4.71
C ALA A 98 -56.10 1.88 3.75
N VAL A 99 -56.27 3.01 3.05
CA VAL A 99 -57.38 3.21 2.10
C VAL A 99 -57.25 2.17 0.96
N ARG A 100 -58.38 1.51 0.68
CA ARG A 100 -58.45 0.47 -0.33
C ARG A 100 -58.92 1.03 -1.67
N ASP A 101 -58.39 0.49 -2.72
CA ASP A 101 -58.84 0.74 -4.07
C ASP A 101 -60.18 0.03 -4.39
N THR A 102 -60.63 0.15 -5.63
CA THR A 102 -61.85 -0.54 -6.15
C THR A 102 -61.75 -2.06 -6.12
N SER A 103 -60.57 -2.62 -6.09
CA SER A 103 -60.27 -4.07 -5.99
C SER A 103 -60.16 -4.55 -4.55
N GLY A 104 -60.26 -3.61 -3.59
CA GLY A 104 -60.18 -3.89 -2.15
C GLY A 104 -58.73 -4.02 -1.64
N VAL A 105 -57.71 -3.64 -2.42
CA VAL A 105 -56.31 -3.67 -2.05
C VAL A 105 -55.91 -2.36 -1.41
N PRO A 106 -55.25 -2.37 -0.22
CA PRO A 106 -54.75 -1.16 0.44
C PRO A 106 -53.66 -0.47 -0.41
N ARG A 107 -53.60 0.86 -0.39
CA ARG A 107 -52.51 1.62 -1.05
C ARG A 107 -51.15 1.16 -0.62
N PHE A 108 -50.98 0.79 0.66
CA PHE A 108 -49.72 0.30 1.17
C PHE A 108 -49.28 -1.03 0.52
N ASP A 109 -50.22 -1.93 0.21
CA ASP A 109 -49.89 -3.20 -0.40
C ASP A 109 -49.35 -3.01 -1.84
N HIS A 110 -49.87 -2.05 -2.59
CA HIS A 110 -49.33 -1.66 -3.91
C HIS A 110 -47.92 -1.07 -3.79
N ILE A 111 -47.62 -0.30 -2.73
CA ILE A 111 -46.28 0.22 -2.44
C ILE A 111 -45.33 -0.93 -2.14
N VAL A 112 -45.73 -1.89 -1.28
CA VAL A 112 -44.91 -3.06 -0.95
C VAL A 112 -44.65 -3.92 -2.18
N GLU A 113 -45.65 -4.11 -3.05
CA GLU A 113 -45.51 -4.84 -4.31
C GLU A 113 -44.47 -4.16 -5.22
N THR A 114 -44.59 -2.82 -5.41
CA THR A 114 -43.68 -2.05 -6.26
C THR A 114 -42.23 -2.06 -5.72
N LEU A 115 -42.05 -1.82 -4.44
CA LEU A 115 -40.73 -1.86 -3.79
C LEU A 115 -40.13 -3.25 -3.81
N GLY A 116 -40.99 -4.30 -3.63
CA GLY A 116 -40.57 -5.68 -3.67
C GLY A 116 -40.13 -6.12 -5.08
N ALA A 117 -40.89 -5.73 -6.10
CA ALA A 117 -40.52 -5.98 -7.49
C ALA A 117 -39.17 -5.36 -7.83
N TRP A 118 -38.97 -4.10 -7.43
CA TRP A 118 -37.69 -3.40 -7.61
C TRP A 118 -36.54 -4.08 -6.85
N ALA A 119 -36.70 -4.41 -5.56
CA ALA A 119 -35.67 -5.02 -4.75
C ALA A 119 -35.28 -6.41 -5.28
N ASN A 120 -36.26 -7.22 -5.76
CA ASN A 120 -36.01 -8.53 -6.33
C ASN A 120 -35.41 -8.47 -7.74
N ALA A 121 -35.69 -7.41 -8.52
CA ALA A 121 -35.11 -7.20 -9.84
C ALA A 121 -33.68 -6.65 -9.77
N ALA A 122 -33.17 -6.28 -8.60
CA ALA A 122 -31.83 -5.73 -8.41
C ALA A 122 -30.75 -6.81 -8.67
N THR A 123 -30.44 -7.03 -9.95
CA THR A 123 -29.42 -8.00 -10.42
C THR A 123 -28.05 -7.37 -10.64
N THR A 124 -27.95 -6.04 -10.57
CA THR A 124 -26.72 -5.30 -10.88
C THR A 124 -25.77 -5.28 -9.67
N ASP A 125 -24.54 -5.72 -9.87
CA ASP A 125 -23.45 -5.51 -8.92
C ASP A 125 -22.76 -4.14 -9.20
N PRO A 126 -22.30 -3.45 -8.16
CA PRO A 126 -22.49 -3.74 -6.73
C PRO A 126 -23.95 -3.48 -6.29
N LYS A 127 -24.42 -4.28 -5.33
CA LYS A 127 -25.79 -4.15 -4.79
C LYS A 127 -25.90 -2.93 -3.88
N ASN A 128 -27.06 -2.21 -3.99
CA ASN A 128 -27.33 -1.09 -3.11
C ASN A 128 -27.45 -1.53 -1.65
N ASP A 129 -27.06 -0.63 -0.75
CA ASP A 129 -27.20 -0.76 0.70
C ASP A 129 -28.56 -0.21 1.14
N LEU A 130 -29.45 -1.07 1.59
CA LEU A 130 -30.85 -0.72 1.89
C LEU A 130 -31.12 -0.72 3.39
N SER A 131 -31.80 0.34 3.84
CA SER A 131 -32.36 0.42 5.21
C SER A 131 -33.88 0.66 5.12
N LEU A 132 -34.61 0.15 6.11
CA LEU A 132 -36.04 0.38 6.27
C LEU A 132 -36.28 0.96 7.65
N ILE A 133 -36.95 2.11 7.71
CA ILE A 133 -37.28 2.77 8.95
C ILE A 133 -38.77 3.12 9.00
N SER A 134 -39.28 3.29 10.22
CA SER A 134 -40.62 3.82 10.48
C SER A 134 -40.59 4.65 11.75
N LEU A 135 -41.78 5.09 12.25
CA LEU A 135 -41.91 5.84 13.51
C LEU A 135 -41.33 5.12 14.73
N SER A 136 -41.31 3.78 14.71
CA SER A 136 -40.74 2.98 15.79
C SER A 136 -39.20 2.86 15.75
N GLY A 137 -38.55 3.47 14.75
CA GLY A 137 -37.12 3.38 14.54
C GLY A 137 -36.73 2.53 13.31
N SER A 138 -35.50 2.05 13.29
CA SER A 138 -35.01 1.18 12.23
C SER A 138 -35.59 -0.22 12.35
N LEU A 139 -36.16 -0.73 11.26
CA LEU A 139 -36.64 -2.11 11.13
C LEU A 139 -35.54 -3.03 10.64
N ILE A 140 -34.73 -2.52 9.71
CA ILE A 140 -33.49 -3.15 9.24
C ILE A 140 -32.57 -2.07 8.70
N SER A 141 -31.26 -2.19 8.93
CA SER A 141 -30.25 -1.25 8.45
C SER A 141 -29.16 -2.01 7.71
N HIS A 142 -28.60 -1.38 6.67
CA HIS A 142 -27.47 -1.88 5.89
C HIS A 142 -27.68 -3.30 5.37
N ALA A 143 -28.84 -3.55 4.79
CA ALA A 143 -29.22 -4.87 4.31
C ALA A 143 -29.09 -5.03 2.80
N ALA A 144 -28.81 -6.25 2.36
CA ALA A 144 -28.96 -6.63 0.96
C ALA A 144 -30.44 -6.56 0.53
N PRO A 145 -30.74 -6.30 -0.75
CA PRO A 145 -32.12 -6.13 -1.23
C PRO A 145 -33.07 -7.25 -0.85
N LYS A 146 -32.60 -8.49 -0.83
CA LYS A 146 -33.42 -9.66 -0.46
C LYS A 146 -33.85 -9.64 0.99
N ASP A 147 -32.92 -9.38 1.91
CA ASP A 147 -33.19 -9.37 3.35
C ASP A 147 -34.02 -8.16 3.74
N TRP A 148 -33.75 -7.03 3.10
CA TRP A 148 -34.55 -5.83 3.21
C TRP A 148 -36.01 -6.06 2.80
N PHE A 149 -36.24 -6.75 1.68
CA PHE A 149 -37.62 -7.06 1.24
C PHE A 149 -38.35 -8.00 2.20
N VAL A 150 -37.68 -8.96 2.80
CA VAL A 150 -38.27 -9.83 3.86
C VAL A 150 -38.75 -8.97 5.02
N SER A 151 -37.95 -7.98 5.46
CA SER A 151 -38.32 -7.04 6.51
C SER A 151 -39.53 -6.19 6.12
N LEU A 152 -39.54 -5.62 4.90
CA LEU A 152 -40.66 -4.84 4.38
C LEU A 152 -41.96 -5.66 4.32
N SER A 153 -41.89 -6.89 3.83
CA SER A 153 -43.06 -7.77 3.70
C SER A 153 -43.66 -8.18 5.06
N SER A 154 -42.82 -8.24 6.08
CA SER A 154 -43.24 -8.54 7.47
C SER A 154 -43.73 -7.33 8.24
N PHE A 155 -43.48 -6.13 7.75
CA PHE A 155 -43.90 -4.87 8.41
C PHE A 155 -45.40 -4.68 8.31
N LYS A 156 -46.10 -4.69 9.45
CA LYS A 156 -47.56 -4.58 9.58
C LYS A 156 -47.92 -3.52 10.60
N PRO A 157 -47.74 -2.24 10.26
CA PRO A 157 -48.08 -1.14 11.20
C PRO A 157 -49.58 -0.99 11.35
N ASP A 158 -50.00 -0.42 12.48
CA ASP A 158 -51.39 0.02 12.66
C ASP A 158 -51.60 1.40 12.00
N PHE A 159 -52.01 1.40 10.76
CA PHE A 159 -52.25 2.64 10.03
C PHE A 159 -53.41 3.47 10.55
N ARG A 160 -54.39 2.86 11.26
CA ARG A 160 -55.63 3.53 11.63
C ARG A 160 -55.48 4.45 12.85
N THR A 161 -54.64 4.03 13.82
CA THR A 161 -54.41 4.75 15.06
C THR A 161 -53.14 5.60 15.04
N THR A 162 -52.29 5.42 14.03
CA THR A 162 -51.03 6.15 13.94
C THR A 162 -51.22 7.51 13.26
N THR A 163 -50.74 8.56 13.92
CA THR A 163 -50.72 9.93 13.37
C THR A 163 -49.38 10.19 12.68
N PRO A 164 -49.38 10.51 11.37
CA PRO A 164 -48.17 10.87 10.64
C PRO A 164 -47.46 12.08 11.25
N ASN A 165 -46.15 12.05 11.31
CA ASN A 165 -45.34 13.17 11.82
C ASN A 165 -43.91 13.13 11.22
N LEU A 166 -43.10 14.18 11.49
CA LEU A 166 -41.73 14.31 10.94
C LEU A 166 -40.69 13.41 11.63
N GLN A 167 -41.03 12.65 12.67
CA GLN A 167 -40.07 11.81 13.38
C GLN A 167 -39.46 10.72 12.49
N SER A 168 -40.27 10.10 11.63
CA SER A 168 -39.76 9.09 10.70
C SER A 168 -38.78 9.68 9.66
N LEU A 169 -39.00 10.94 9.24
CA LEU A 169 -38.04 11.65 8.37
C LEU A 169 -36.74 11.97 9.12
N THR A 170 -36.83 12.38 10.39
CA THR A 170 -35.67 12.61 11.25
C THR A 170 -34.85 11.32 11.41
N ILE A 171 -35.50 10.21 11.73
CA ILE A 171 -34.85 8.90 11.85
C ILE A 171 -34.22 8.48 10.51
N ALA A 172 -34.90 8.75 9.37
CA ALA A 172 -34.33 8.46 8.05
C ALA A 172 -33.04 9.25 7.80
N LEU A 173 -33.02 10.54 8.14
CA LEU A 173 -31.85 11.40 8.04
C LEU A 173 -30.71 10.96 8.99
N ASP A 174 -31.04 10.51 10.20
CA ASP A 174 -30.06 9.96 11.14
C ASP A 174 -29.45 8.68 10.58
N THR A 175 -30.27 7.79 10.05
CA THR A 175 -29.83 6.49 9.50
C THR A 175 -28.95 6.68 8.26
N VAL A 176 -29.35 7.55 7.32
CA VAL A 176 -28.61 7.77 6.08
C VAL A 176 -27.30 8.55 6.31
N ASN A 177 -27.21 9.31 7.39
CA ASN A 177 -26.00 10.04 7.78
C ASN A 177 -25.06 9.23 8.68
N ALA A 178 -25.43 8.00 9.05
CA ALA A 178 -24.52 7.06 9.65
C ALA A 178 -23.37 6.69 8.67
N GLN A 179 -22.38 5.96 9.16
CA GLN A 179 -21.22 5.58 8.36
C GLN A 179 -21.65 4.80 7.13
N VAL A 180 -21.16 5.21 5.94
CA VAL A 180 -21.35 4.46 4.69
C VAL A 180 -20.56 3.15 4.72
N THR A 181 -21.13 2.10 4.13
CA THR A 181 -20.51 0.78 4.07
C THR A 181 -19.37 0.69 3.05
N GLN A 182 -19.33 1.59 2.08
CA GLN A 182 -18.31 1.67 1.04
C GLN A 182 -18.01 3.13 0.67
N SER A 183 -16.74 3.47 0.46
CA SER A 183 -16.33 4.80 0.01
C SER A 183 -16.96 5.18 -1.34
N GLY A 184 -17.33 6.44 -1.48
CA GLY A 184 -17.93 6.97 -2.71
C GLY A 184 -19.43 6.73 -2.87
N MET A 185 -20.07 6.00 -1.96
CA MET A 185 -21.52 5.82 -1.98
C MET A 185 -22.24 7.16 -1.80
N LYS A 186 -23.21 7.39 -2.68
CA LYS A 186 -24.15 8.49 -2.50
C LYS A 186 -25.33 8.06 -1.63
N ARG A 187 -25.99 9.03 -1.05
CA ARG A 187 -27.05 8.84 -0.05
C ARG A 187 -28.38 9.27 -0.62
N ALA A 188 -29.39 8.43 -0.42
CA ALA A 188 -30.75 8.73 -0.83
C ALA A 188 -31.76 8.30 0.25
N ILE A 189 -32.83 9.06 0.35
CA ILE A 189 -34.03 8.69 1.12
C ILE A 189 -35.20 8.59 0.16
N LEU A 190 -35.95 7.49 0.24
CA LEU A 190 -37.30 7.40 -0.29
C LEU A 190 -38.26 7.51 0.89
N PHE A 191 -38.90 8.64 1.03
CA PHE A 191 -39.82 8.89 2.12
C PHE A 191 -41.28 8.76 1.66
N ILE A 192 -42.01 7.82 2.26
CA ILE A 192 -43.40 7.49 1.95
C ILE A 192 -44.26 8.02 3.07
N THR A 193 -45.11 8.99 2.77
CA THR A 193 -45.88 9.73 3.79
C THR A 193 -47.25 10.13 3.29
N PRO A 194 -48.29 10.06 4.11
CA PRO A 194 -49.56 10.75 3.89
C PRO A 194 -49.45 12.23 4.27
N HIS A 195 -50.54 12.98 4.11
CA HIS A 195 -50.62 14.35 4.63
C HIS A 195 -50.50 14.38 6.16
N MET A 196 -50.03 15.49 6.66
CA MET A 196 -49.94 15.78 8.09
C MET A 196 -50.73 17.03 8.42
N ASP A 197 -51.56 16.94 9.47
CA ASP A 197 -52.34 18.06 10.00
C ASP A 197 -51.47 18.91 10.94
N ASP A 198 -50.37 19.48 10.40
CA ASP A 198 -49.50 20.41 11.12
C ASP A 198 -49.59 21.80 10.46
N ALA A 199 -50.18 22.77 11.17
CA ALA A 199 -50.30 24.14 10.66
C ALA A 199 -48.95 24.85 10.47
N ASN A 200 -47.89 24.38 11.13
CA ASN A 200 -46.53 24.97 11.08
C ASN A 200 -45.53 24.10 10.31
N ILE A 201 -46.01 23.19 9.48
CA ILE A 201 -45.13 22.21 8.80
C ILE A 201 -44.02 22.86 7.97
N ASP A 202 -44.30 24.00 7.36
CA ASP A 202 -43.31 24.76 6.57
C ASP A 202 -42.10 25.21 7.41
N VAL A 203 -42.36 25.52 8.71
CA VAL A 203 -41.30 25.94 9.64
C VAL A 203 -40.60 24.73 10.28
N THR A 204 -41.35 23.68 10.58
CA THR A 204 -40.81 22.47 11.25
C THR A 204 -40.00 21.60 10.31
N ILE A 205 -40.26 21.64 9.00
CA ILE A 205 -39.50 20.87 8.00
C ILE A 205 -38.18 21.52 7.56
N ASP A 206 -38.10 22.88 7.64
CA ASP A 206 -36.92 23.63 7.14
C ASP A 206 -35.57 23.15 7.72
N PRO A 207 -35.42 22.88 9.03
CA PRO A 207 -34.19 22.35 9.58
C PRO A 207 -33.83 20.98 9.00
N LEU A 208 -34.82 20.15 8.66
CA LEU A 208 -34.58 18.83 8.04
C LEU A 208 -34.16 18.97 6.57
N ILE A 209 -34.72 19.97 5.87
CA ILE A 209 -34.29 20.31 4.51
C ILE A 209 -32.83 20.76 4.53
N GLN A 210 -32.47 21.72 5.40
CA GLN A 210 -31.08 22.18 5.49
C GLN A 210 -30.13 21.04 5.81
N ARG A 211 -30.49 20.20 6.77
CA ARG A 211 -29.69 19.02 7.11
C ARG A 211 -29.48 18.08 5.90
N ALA A 212 -30.54 17.79 5.13
CA ALA A 212 -30.44 16.95 3.94
C ALA A 212 -29.55 17.59 2.86
N VAL A 213 -29.65 18.90 2.66
CA VAL A 213 -28.82 19.67 1.74
C VAL A 213 -27.34 19.67 2.18
N ASP A 214 -27.07 19.98 3.44
CA ASP A 214 -25.72 20.08 4.01
C ASP A 214 -25.00 18.73 3.96
N THR A 215 -25.74 17.63 4.15
CA THR A 215 -25.22 16.26 4.09
C THR A 215 -25.34 15.61 2.71
N ARG A 216 -25.82 16.37 1.71
CA ARG A 216 -25.98 15.94 0.30
C ARG A 216 -26.80 14.68 0.13
N VAL A 217 -27.86 14.55 0.93
CA VAL A 217 -28.83 13.45 0.84
C VAL A 217 -29.91 13.83 -0.13
N ARG A 218 -30.13 13.04 -1.19
CA ARG A 218 -31.28 13.20 -2.08
C ARG A 218 -32.52 12.59 -1.46
N VAL A 219 -33.62 13.38 -1.41
CA VAL A 219 -34.87 12.93 -0.80
C VAL A 219 -35.94 12.83 -1.87
N PHE A 220 -36.38 11.60 -2.12
CA PHE A 220 -37.50 11.28 -2.99
C PHE A 220 -38.75 11.10 -2.12
N ILE A 221 -39.85 11.72 -2.51
CA ILE A 221 -41.10 11.68 -1.74
C ILE A 221 -42.16 10.90 -2.52
N TRP A 222 -42.76 9.92 -1.86
CA TRP A 222 -44.04 9.34 -2.27
C TRP A 222 -45.10 9.82 -1.31
N PHE A 223 -45.90 10.80 -1.75
CA PHE A 223 -46.98 11.37 -1.01
C PHE A 223 -48.26 10.59 -1.30
N VAL A 224 -48.77 9.85 -0.31
CA VAL A 224 -49.83 8.84 -0.48
C VAL A 224 -51.09 9.29 0.22
N ASP A 225 -52.04 9.89 -0.51
CA ASP A 225 -53.28 10.40 0.04
C ASP A 225 -54.39 10.49 -0.99
N ALA A 226 -55.55 11.05 -0.62
CA ALA A 226 -56.58 11.45 -1.57
C ALA A 226 -56.08 12.63 -2.43
N ASP A 227 -56.53 12.66 -3.69
CA ASP A 227 -56.20 13.74 -4.65
C ASP A 227 -56.47 15.14 -4.11
N THR A 228 -57.47 15.32 -3.24
CA THR A 228 -57.79 16.59 -2.56
C THR A 228 -56.66 17.07 -1.65
N GLN A 229 -55.79 16.19 -1.16
CA GLN A 229 -54.67 16.52 -0.28
C GLN A 229 -53.36 16.85 -1.03
N PHE A 230 -53.32 16.69 -2.35
CA PHE A 230 -52.11 16.94 -3.15
C PHE A 230 -51.68 18.42 -3.24
N SER A 231 -52.57 19.34 -2.78
CA SER A 231 -52.27 20.77 -2.65
C SER A 231 -52.28 21.23 -1.18
N SER A 232 -52.25 20.29 -0.23
CA SER A 232 -52.20 20.62 1.21
C SER A 232 -50.87 21.29 1.57
N PRO A 233 -50.80 22.02 2.70
CA PRO A 233 -49.55 22.60 3.19
C PRO A 233 -48.45 21.55 3.35
N SER A 234 -48.78 20.36 3.84
CA SER A 234 -47.80 19.28 3.98
C SER A 234 -47.30 18.76 2.63
N ALA A 235 -48.16 18.64 1.61
CA ALA A 235 -47.73 18.27 0.26
C ALA A 235 -46.73 19.29 -0.32
N ASN A 236 -47.02 20.59 -0.17
CA ASN A 236 -46.16 21.68 -0.60
C ASN A 236 -44.79 21.65 0.12
N ALA A 237 -44.79 21.42 1.44
CA ALA A 237 -43.58 21.32 2.24
C ALA A 237 -42.70 20.13 1.80
N PHE A 238 -43.29 18.97 1.54
CA PHE A 238 -42.57 17.81 1.02
C PHE A 238 -42.10 18.00 -0.42
N GLN A 239 -42.85 18.70 -1.25
CA GLN A 239 -42.41 19.05 -2.59
C GLN A 239 -41.20 19.99 -2.53
N LYS A 240 -41.17 20.98 -1.60
CA LYS A 240 -40.03 21.85 -1.34
C LYS A 240 -38.79 21.02 -0.92
N LEU A 241 -38.95 20.07 0.01
CA LEU A 241 -37.89 19.18 0.45
C LEU A 241 -37.30 18.41 -0.72
N ALA A 242 -38.15 17.75 -1.53
CA ALA A 242 -37.68 17.00 -2.70
C ALA A 242 -36.92 17.89 -3.69
N GLN A 243 -37.46 19.10 -4.00
CA GLN A 243 -36.82 20.02 -4.94
C GLN A 243 -35.48 20.54 -4.43
N GLN A 244 -35.38 20.93 -3.16
CA GLN A 244 -34.11 21.47 -2.62
C GLN A 244 -33.01 20.44 -2.42
N THR A 245 -33.37 19.16 -2.34
CA THR A 245 -32.41 18.03 -2.25
C THR A 245 -32.12 17.37 -3.58
N ASN A 246 -32.55 17.97 -4.72
CA ASN A 246 -32.43 17.37 -6.05
C ASN A 246 -33.08 15.98 -6.17
N GLY A 247 -34.09 15.70 -5.37
CA GLY A 247 -34.95 14.54 -5.48
C GLY A 247 -36.20 14.82 -6.32
N SER A 248 -37.23 13.99 -6.17
CA SER A 248 -38.51 14.16 -6.84
C SER A 248 -39.70 13.91 -5.92
N PHE A 249 -40.80 14.51 -6.23
CA PHE A 249 -42.09 14.37 -5.51
C PHE A 249 -43.05 13.63 -6.42
N PHE A 250 -43.66 12.55 -5.93
CA PHE A 250 -44.67 11.77 -6.59
C PHE A 250 -45.89 11.65 -5.67
N ALA A 251 -47.09 11.99 -6.19
CA ALA A 251 -48.36 11.90 -5.45
C ALA A 251 -49.12 10.65 -5.90
N TYR A 252 -49.64 9.88 -4.96
CA TYR A 252 -50.37 8.63 -5.21
C TYR A 252 -51.71 8.60 -4.48
N SER A 253 -52.78 8.55 -5.27
CA SER A 253 -54.16 8.42 -4.75
C SER A 253 -54.74 7.01 -4.82
N GLY A 254 -54.00 6.09 -5.48
CA GLY A 254 -54.46 4.77 -5.83
C GLY A 254 -54.80 4.62 -7.32
N LYS A 255 -54.59 5.68 -8.11
CA LYS A 255 -54.89 5.71 -9.56
C LYS A 255 -53.64 5.83 -10.41
N GLU A 256 -52.61 6.44 -9.90
CA GLU A 256 -51.38 6.78 -10.59
C GLU A 256 -50.47 5.54 -10.68
N THR A 257 -49.66 5.50 -11.74
CA THR A 257 -48.62 4.47 -11.86
C THR A 257 -47.37 4.90 -11.11
N PHE A 258 -46.80 4.02 -10.28
CA PHE A 258 -45.55 4.29 -9.59
C PHE A 258 -44.39 4.55 -10.54
N PRO A 259 -43.52 5.52 -10.25
CA PRO A 259 -42.33 5.76 -11.06
C PRO A 259 -41.34 4.60 -10.95
N ASP A 260 -40.50 4.45 -11.97
CA ASP A 260 -39.40 3.49 -11.92
C ASP A 260 -38.35 3.96 -10.92
N LEU A 261 -38.13 3.15 -9.89
CA LEU A 261 -37.14 3.44 -8.85
C LEU A 261 -35.70 3.45 -9.38
N ASN A 262 -35.43 2.74 -10.51
CA ASN A 262 -34.12 2.82 -11.14
C ASN A 262 -33.85 4.23 -11.70
N ALA A 263 -34.89 4.93 -12.18
CA ALA A 263 -34.75 6.32 -12.60
C ALA A 263 -34.30 7.26 -11.43
N TYR A 264 -34.64 6.91 -10.21
CA TYR A 264 -34.18 7.65 -9.03
C TYR A 264 -32.73 7.34 -8.65
N PHE A 265 -32.38 6.07 -8.62
CA PHE A 265 -31.14 5.62 -7.97
C PHE A 265 -30.01 5.32 -8.93
N ALA A 266 -30.27 4.93 -10.20
CA ALA A 266 -29.19 4.64 -11.16
C ALA A 266 -28.25 5.85 -11.42
N PRO A 267 -28.76 7.10 -11.55
CA PRO A 267 -27.88 8.27 -11.72
C PRO A 267 -26.95 8.52 -10.53
N LEU A 268 -27.34 8.04 -9.33
CA LEU A 268 -26.53 8.20 -8.11
C LEU A 268 -25.38 7.19 -8.05
N ARG A 269 -25.34 6.20 -8.92
CA ARG A 269 -24.30 5.17 -8.93
C ARG A 269 -23.02 5.61 -9.63
N ASN A 270 -23.09 6.58 -10.52
CA ASN A 270 -21.94 7.04 -11.30
C ASN A 270 -20.94 7.77 -10.43
N ILE A 271 -19.64 7.45 -10.59
CA ILE A 271 -18.52 8.11 -9.94
C ILE A 271 -17.31 8.05 -10.86
N TYR A 272 -16.39 8.99 -10.73
CA TYR A 272 -15.08 8.91 -11.37
C TYR A 272 -14.03 8.40 -10.39
N SER A 273 -13.21 7.49 -10.85
CA SER A 273 -11.91 7.15 -10.25
C SER A 273 -10.84 7.93 -11.00
N LEU A 274 -10.25 8.90 -10.32
CA LEU A 274 -9.18 9.77 -10.80
C LEU A 274 -7.86 9.28 -10.25
N THR A 275 -6.82 9.19 -11.07
CA THR A 275 -5.47 8.85 -10.63
C THR A 275 -4.50 9.94 -11.07
N TYR A 276 -3.60 10.34 -10.18
CA TYR A 276 -2.51 11.26 -10.44
C TYR A 276 -1.23 10.84 -9.71
N THR A 277 -0.08 11.32 -10.17
CA THR A 277 1.20 11.10 -9.53
C THR A 277 1.52 12.26 -8.59
N SER A 278 1.60 11.95 -7.31
CA SER A 278 1.97 12.89 -6.25
C SER A 278 3.46 13.22 -6.28
N SER A 279 3.81 14.42 -5.84
CA SER A 279 5.20 14.84 -5.58
C SER A 279 5.46 15.17 -4.11
N LEU A 280 4.56 14.77 -3.22
CA LEU A 280 4.76 14.95 -1.78
C LEU A 280 6.00 14.17 -1.33
N ASN A 281 6.82 14.82 -0.54
CA ASN A 281 8.04 14.26 0.03
C ASN A 281 8.10 14.41 1.55
N THR A 282 6.97 14.72 2.16
CA THR A 282 6.80 14.86 3.61
C THR A 282 5.66 13.99 4.09
N SER A 283 5.83 13.41 5.28
CA SER A 283 4.74 12.68 5.96
C SER A 283 3.80 13.65 6.66
N GLY A 284 2.53 13.27 6.77
CA GLY A 284 1.53 14.02 7.52
C GLY A 284 0.22 14.19 6.77
N ASP A 285 -0.54 15.19 7.23
CA ASP A 285 -1.81 15.57 6.63
C ASP A 285 -1.58 16.57 5.50
N HIS A 286 -2.20 16.27 4.38
CA HIS A 286 -2.15 17.05 3.14
C HIS A 286 -3.56 17.33 2.66
N THR A 287 -3.71 18.23 1.69
CA THR A 287 -5.00 18.59 1.11
C THR A 287 -5.04 18.30 -0.39
N MET A 288 -6.20 17.87 -0.85
CA MET A 288 -6.49 17.67 -2.27
C MET A 288 -7.72 18.48 -2.65
N GLY A 289 -7.56 19.39 -3.60
CA GLY A 289 -8.63 20.11 -4.29
C GLY A 289 -8.77 19.59 -5.73
N LEU A 290 -9.93 19.81 -6.32
CA LEU A 290 -10.21 19.47 -7.72
C LEU A 290 -10.75 20.69 -8.46
N GLU A 291 -10.16 21.01 -9.61
CA GLU A 291 -10.68 21.98 -10.57
C GLU A 291 -11.11 21.24 -11.84
N VAL A 292 -12.31 21.54 -12.32
CA VAL A 292 -12.87 20.97 -13.55
C VAL A 292 -13.17 22.11 -14.52
N ASN A 293 -12.60 22.06 -15.69
CA ASN A 293 -12.80 23.03 -16.74
C ASN A 293 -13.95 22.55 -17.64
N THR A 294 -15.06 23.25 -17.62
CA THR A 294 -16.22 22.95 -18.45
C THR A 294 -16.50 24.08 -19.43
N PRO A 295 -17.30 23.86 -20.49
CA PRO A 295 -17.70 24.92 -21.42
C PRO A 295 -18.41 26.10 -20.73
N ASP A 296 -19.12 25.82 -19.64
CA ASP A 296 -19.89 26.80 -18.88
C ASP A 296 -19.06 27.53 -17.80
N GLY A 297 -17.80 27.16 -17.62
CA GLY A 297 -16.90 27.76 -16.65
C GLY A 297 -16.13 26.74 -15.80
N LYS A 298 -15.40 27.24 -14.81
CA LYS A 298 -14.63 26.43 -13.87
C LYS A 298 -15.49 25.99 -12.69
N ILE A 299 -15.39 24.71 -12.35
CA ILE A 299 -15.99 24.12 -11.16
C ILE A 299 -14.86 23.71 -10.21
N THR A 300 -14.91 24.13 -8.96
CA THR A 300 -13.93 23.77 -7.94
C THR A 300 -14.58 22.98 -6.81
N SER A 301 -13.85 21.99 -6.29
CA SER A 301 -14.27 21.28 -5.08
C SER A 301 -13.84 22.03 -3.82
N LEU A 302 -14.42 21.66 -2.68
CA LEU A 302 -13.79 21.89 -1.39
C LEU A 302 -12.55 21.00 -1.28
N ASP A 303 -11.55 21.45 -0.51
CA ASP A 303 -10.36 20.67 -0.22
C ASP A 303 -10.71 19.48 0.69
N GLN A 304 -10.24 18.30 0.31
CA GLN A 304 -10.34 17.07 1.08
C GLN A 304 -8.99 16.77 1.73
N SER A 305 -8.99 16.62 3.05
CA SER A 305 -7.79 16.20 3.77
C SER A 305 -7.55 14.71 3.59
N PHE A 306 -6.28 14.34 3.44
CA PHE A 306 -5.80 12.96 3.45
C PHE A 306 -4.44 12.89 4.13
N SER A 307 -4.05 11.72 4.60
CA SER A 307 -2.76 11.52 5.25
C SER A 307 -1.92 10.51 4.46
N VAL A 308 -0.63 10.76 4.40
CA VAL A 308 0.35 9.84 3.81
C VAL A 308 1.59 9.75 4.68
N ALA A 309 2.14 8.56 4.81
CA ALA A 309 3.47 8.34 5.38
C ALA A 309 4.48 8.26 4.24
N VAL A 310 5.51 9.08 4.28
CA VAL A 310 6.58 9.11 3.28
C VAL A 310 7.92 9.08 4.00
N GLU A 311 8.68 8.01 3.80
CA GLU A 311 10.01 7.85 4.38
C GLU A 311 11.05 7.64 3.28
N PRO A 312 12.31 8.08 3.50
CA PRO A 312 13.36 7.87 2.53
C PRO A 312 13.71 6.38 2.34
N PRO A 313 14.16 5.98 1.14
CA PRO A 313 14.60 4.62 0.86
C PRO A 313 15.74 4.22 1.79
N ASN A 314 15.68 3.01 2.36
CA ASN A 314 16.63 2.50 3.35
C ASN A 314 17.57 1.45 2.71
N PRO A 315 18.79 1.81 2.29
CA PRO A 315 19.74 0.86 1.75
C PRO A 315 20.36 0.00 2.85
N ILE A 316 20.41 -1.32 2.62
CA ILE A 316 20.95 -2.32 3.55
C ILE A 316 21.93 -3.21 2.79
N PHE A 317 23.13 -3.42 3.34
CA PHE A 317 24.10 -4.34 2.74
C PHE A 317 23.68 -5.79 2.86
N ILE A 318 23.83 -6.54 1.76
CA ILE A 318 23.63 -8.00 1.74
C ILE A 318 24.99 -8.68 1.88
N SER A 319 25.27 -9.26 3.05
CA SER A 319 26.49 -10.03 3.33
C SER A 319 27.77 -9.34 2.86
N PRO A 320 28.05 -8.10 3.29
CA PRO A 320 29.24 -7.39 2.88
C PRO A 320 30.49 -8.15 3.35
N PRO A 321 31.57 -8.18 2.56
CA PRO A 321 32.81 -8.83 2.98
C PRO A 321 33.43 -8.05 4.14
N LEU A 322 33.58 -8.67 5.31
CA LEU A 322 34.26 -8.03 6.44
C LEU A 322 35.77 -8.00 6.27
N GLN A 323 36.32 -8.87 5.42
CA GLN A 323 37.74 -8.94 5.09
C GLN A 323 37.91 -9.23 3.60
N ILE A 324 38.77 -8.44 2.97
CA ILE A 324 39.20 -8.64 1.58
C ILE A 324 40.70 -8.90 1.62
N LYS A 325 41.16 -10.01 1.01
CA LYS A 325 42.56 -10.35 0.96
C LYS A 325 43.04 -10.19 -0.51
N ARG A 326 43.95 -9.23 -0.73
CA ARG A 326 44.63 -9.04 -2.00
C ARG A 326 46.04 -9.68 -1.95
N GLN A 327 46.30 -10.52 -2.90
CA GLN A 327 47.60 -11.24 -3.01
C GLN A 327 47.92 -11.55 -4.47
N PRO A 328 49.19 -11.83 -4.82
CA PRO A 328 49.50 -12.32 -6.14
C PRO A 328 48.73 -13.60 -6.47
N PRO A 329 48.31 -13.82 -7.73
CA PRO A 329 47.61 -15.03 -8.14
C PRO A 329 48.47 -16.26 -7.90
N ALA A 330 47.81 -17.40 -7.63
CA ALA A 330 48.50 -18.66 -7.31
C ALA A 330 49.37 -19.15 -8.46
N GLU A 331 49.01 -18.82 -9.70
CA GLU A 331 49.70 -19.20 -10.93
C GLU A 331 51.05 -18.47 -11.08
N ASP A 332 51.13 -17.22 -10.60
CA ASP A 332 52.36 -16.42 -10.59
C ASP A 332 52.51 -15.65 -9.25
N PRO A 333 53.00 -16.30 -8.19
CA PRO A 333 53.18 -15.69 -6.89
C PRO A 333 54.20 -14.54 -6.84
N TYR A 334 54.95 -14.35 -7.93
CA TYR A 334 55.99 -13.33 -8.04
C TYR A 334 55.57 -12.13 -8.90
N THR A 335 54.38 -12.13 -9.47
CA THR A 335 53.85 -10.97 -10.19
C THR A 335 53.58 -9.80 -9.24
N GLY A 336 53.73 -8.58 -9.76
CA GLY A 336 53.33 -7.38 -9.04
C GLY A 336 51.82 -7.14 -9.02
N GLU A 337 51.04 -7.91 -9.80
CA GLU A 337 49.60 -7.78 -9.86
C GLU A 337 48.96 -8.49 -8.68
N LEU A 338 48.09 -7.76 -7.99
CA LEU A 338 47.36 -8.27 -6.83
C LEU A 338 45.90 -8.55 -7.18
N THR A 339 45.42 -9.72 -6.80
CA THR A 339 44.05 -10.15 -7.00
C THR A 339 43.31 -10.35 -5.67
N PRO A 340 42.00 -10.01 -5.59
CA PRO A 340 41.15 -9.43 -6.64
C PRO A 340 41.47 -7.94 -6.89
N ALA A 341 41.24 -7.46 -8.12
CA ALA A 341 41.30 -6.05 -8.46
C ALA A 341 39.99 -5.33 -8.19
N GLN A 342 38.88 -6.07 -8.13
CA GLN A 342 37.53 -5.53 -7.92
C GLN A 342 36.78 -6.35 -6.88
N GLN A 343 35.92 -5.67 -6.13
CA GLN A 343 35.04 -6.28 -5.14
C GLN A 343 33.59 -5.93 -5.45
N SER A 344 32.73 -6.91 -5.60
CA SER A 344 31.29 -6.71 -5.71
C SER A 344 30.69 -6.44 -4.33
N ILE A 345 29.86 -5.40 -4.25
CA ILE A 345 29.09 -5.03 -3.06
C ILE A 345 27.62 -5.04 -3.45
N ASN A 346 26.81 -5.79 -2.72
CA ASN A 346 25.37 -5.93 -2.97
C ASN A 346 24.58 -5.31 -1.81
N ILE A 347 23.47 -4.68 -2.18
CA ILE A 347 22.51 -4.10 -1.24
C ILE A 347 21.08 -4.55 -1.58
N ILE A 348 20.18 -4.33 -0.65
CA ILE A 348 18.74 -4.22 -0.87
C ILE A 348 18.31 -2.83 -0.44
N VAL A 349 17.30 -2.28 -1.11
CA VAL A 349 16.69 -1.01 -0.71
C VAL A 349 15.27 -1.28 -0.27
N GLU A 350 14.99 -1.00 0.99
CA GLU A 350 13.66 -1.13 1.59
C GLU A 350 12.98 0.22 1.64
N PHE A 351 11.65 0.22 1.60
CA PHE A 351 10.82 1.40 1.81
C PHE A 351 10.03 1.20 3.10
N PRO A 352 10.46 1.84 4.22
CA PRO A 352 9.85 1.64 5.53
C PRO A 352 8.39 2.11 5.62
N ASP A 353 7.99 3.00 4.70
CA ASP A 353 6.63 3.51 4.55
C ASP A 353 5.68 2.59 3.78
N GLU A 354 6.14 1.38 3.40
CA GLU A 354 5.40 0.40 2.60
C GLU A 354 4.98 0.90 1.20
N HIS A 355 5.60 1.99 0.71
CA HIS A 355 5.36 2.59 -0.60
C HIS A 355 6.57 2.44 -1.53
N PRO A 356 6.78 1.27 -2.16
CA PRO A 356 7.89 1.05 -3.09
C PRO A 356 7.85 2.05 -4.25
N ARG A 357 8.97 2.72 -4.49
CA ARG A 357 9.12 3.73 -5.52
C ARG A 357 10.36 3.44 -6.37
N ASP A 358 10.40 3.99 -7.57
CA ASP A 358 11.62 3.95 -8.36
C ASP A 358 12.74 4.75 -7.68
N LEU A 359 13.94 4.20 -7.75
CA LEU A 359 15.13 4.90 -7.31
C LEU A 359 15.64 5.79 -8.44
N LYS A 360 16.16 6.95 -8.06
CA LYS A 360 16.83 7.87 -8.98
C LYS A 360 18.30 7.54 -9.08
N ARG A 361 18.93 7.21 -7.94
CA ARG A 361 20.34 6.81 -7.89
C ARG A 361 20.65 6.05 -6.60
N THR A 362 21.72 5.26 -6.66
CA THR A 362 22.41 4.73 -5.49
C THR A 362 23.91 5.00 -5.62
N THR A 363 24.57 5.36 -4.51
CA THR A 363 25.98 5.76 -4.51
C THR A 363 26.74 5.03 -3.41
N LEU A 364 27.83 4.36 -3.79
CA LEU A 364 28.74 3.72 -2.85
C LEU A 364 29.86 4.68 -2.47
N TYR A 365 30.06 4.88 -1.19
CA TYR A 365 31.16 5.64 -0.61
C TYR A 365 32.08 4.68 0.14
N VAL A 366 33.39 4.94 0.02
CA VAL A 366 34.45 4.28 0.82
C VAL A 366 35.26 5.40 1.46
N ASP A 367 35.40 5.35 2.79
CA ASP A 367 36.07 6.40 3.58
C ASP A 367 35.55 7.81 3.27
N GLY A 368 34.23 7.93 3.01
CA GLY A 368 33.57 9.18 2.64
C GLY A 368 33.80 9.65 1.21
N GLN A 369 34.56 8.91 0.39
CA GLN A 369 34.78 9.20 -1.02
C GLN A 369 33.83 8.40 -1.91
N LYS A 370 33.22 9.04 -2.90
CA LYS A 370 32.37 8.34 -3.88
C LYS A 370 33.24 7.44 -4.78
N VAL A 371 32.95 6.14 -4.79
CA VAL A 371 33.69 5.14 -5.59
C VAL A 371 32.84 4.54 -6.70
N ALA A 372 31.53 4.46 -6.53
CA ALA A 372 30.62 3.96 -7.57
C ALA A 372 29.26 4.61 -7.46
N GLU A 373 28.54 4.74 -8.57
CA GLU A 373 27.20 5.31 -8.65
C GLU A 373 26.38 4.58 -9.71
N ASN A 374 25.16 4.20 -9.37
CA ASN A 374 24.18 3.64 -10.29
C ASN A 374 23.07 4.68 -10.52
N THR A 375 22.87 5.13 -11.74
CA THR A 375 21.78 6.04 -12.14
C THR A 375 20.73 5.35 -13.00
N SER A 376 20.88 4.05 -13.22
CA SER A 376 19.95 3.16 -13.91
C SER A 376 20.00 1.77 -13.30
N LYS A 377 18.96 0.99 -13.53
CA LYS A 377 18.90 -0.42 -13.05
C LYS A 377 20.05 -1.27 -13.63
N PRO A 378 20.66 -2.16 -12.85
CA PRO A 378 20.36 -2.47 -11.45
C PRO A 378 20.96 -1.44 -10.47
N PHE A 379 20.18 -1.05 -9.46
CA PHE A 379 20.61 -0.10 -8.42
C PHE A 379 21.29 -0.80 -7.23
N GLU A 380 21.20 -2.13 -7.16
CA GLU A 380 21.50 -2.93 -5.98
C GLU A 380 22.93 -3.51 -5.99
N THR A 381 23.66 -3.36 -7.09
CA THR A 381 24.99 -3.97 -7.24
C THR A 381 26.03 -2.93 -7.60
N PHE A 382 27.12 -2.88 -6.83
CA PHE A 382 28.26 -2.02 -7.08
C PHE A 382 29.51 -2.86 -7.36
N THR A 383 30.39 -2.32 -8.16
CA THR A 383 31.75 -2.81 -8.34
C THR A 383 32.71 -1.80 -7.72
N TRP A 384 33.32 -2.17 -6.61
CA TRP A 384 34.37 -1.38 -5.98
C TRP A 384 35.71 -1.78 -6.58
N ASP A 385 36.37 -0.82 -7.25
CA ASP A 385 37.73 -1.00 -7.75
C ASP A 385 38.71 -0.83 -6.59
N ILE A 386 39.44 -1.90 -6.29
CA ILE A 386 40.43 -1.92 -5.21
C ILE A 386 41.87 -2.04 -5.76
N SER A 387 42.09 -1.83 -7.06
CA SER A 387 43.41 -1.96 -7.71
C SER A 387 44.46 -1.04 -7.13
N ASP A 388 44.06 0.17 -6.68
CA ASP A 388 44.97 1.19 -6.14
C ASP A 388 45.30 1.00 -4.65
N TYR A 389 44.69 0.03 -3.98
CA TYR A 389 44.94 -0.22 -2.56
C TYR A 389 46.14 -1.15 -2.38
N ASP A 390 47.36 -0.57 -2.28
CA ASP A 390 48.61 -1.27 -2.17
C ASP A 390 49.08 -1.59 -0.73
N ALA A 391 48.35 -1.08 0.28
CA ALA A 391 48.64 -1.28 1.70
C ALA A 391 47.44 -1.87 2.41
N SER A 392 47.72 -2.67 3.46
CA SER A 392 46.66 -3.13 4.37
C SER A 392 46.09 -1.99 5.17
N GLY A 393 44.76 -1.96 5.31
CA GLY A 393 44.04 -0.92 6.03
C GLY A 393 42.62 -1.36 6.42
N GLN A 394 41.99 -0.54 7.22
CA GLN A 394 40.57 -0.65 7.53
C GLN A 394 39.86 0.47 6.78
N HIS A 395 38.79 0.13 6.08
CA HIS A 395 37.99 1.03 5.25
C HIS A 395 36.53 0.94 5.70
N GLU A 396 35.80 2.04 5.59
CA GLU A 396 34.37 2.09 5.91
C GLU A 396 33.57 2.27 4.64
N ILE A 397 32.61 1.38 4.41
CA ILE A 397 31.69 1.48 3.29
C ILE A 397 30.33 1.99 3.75
N VAL A 398 29.75 2.89 2.96
CA VAL A 398 28.41 3.44 3.13
C VAL A 398 27.73 3.50 1.76
N VAL A 399 26.46 3.17 1.69
CA VAL A 399 25.66 3.40 0.48
C VAL A 399 24.57 4.43 0.77
N GLU A 400 24.42 5.40 -0.11
CA GLU A 400 23.32 6.35 -0.14
C GLU A 400 22.34 5.98 -1.25
N ALA A 401 21.04 5.98 -0.94
CA ALA A 401 19.98 5.80 -1.93
C ALA A 401 19.14 7.07 -2.02
N GLU A 402 18.76 7.47 -3.25
CA GLU A 402 17.87 8.59 -3.56
C GLU A 402 16.71 8.04 -4.42
N ASP A 403 15.48 8.36 -4.03
CA ASP A 403 14.28 8.01 -4.78
C ASP A 403 13.85 9.12 -5.77
N VAL A 404 12.77 8.85 -6.51
CA VAL A 404 12.21 9.80 -7.50
C VAL A 404 11.57 11.04 -6.84
N LEU A 405 11.26 11.00 -5.53
CA LEU A 405 10.78 12.15 -4.77
C LEU A 405 11.93 13.02 -4.23
N GLY A 406 13.18 12.62 -4.47
CA GLY A 406 14.38 13.31 -3.99
C GLY A 406 14.71 13.04 -2.52
N LEU A 407 14.08 12.02 -1.91
CA LEU A 407 14.39 11.60 -0.54
C LEU A 407 15.66 10.76 -0.55
N THR A 408 16.56 11.05 0.39
CA THR A 408 17.85 10.39 0.49
C THR A 408 18.05 9.79 1.88
N LYS A 409 18.70 8.62 1.93
CA LYS A 409 19.15 7.99 3.17
C LYS A 409 20.43 7.20 2.92
N SER A 410 21.32 7.25 3.91
CA SER A 410 22.53 6.45 3.93
C SER A 410 22.32 5.18 4.78
N SER A 411 22.98 4.10 4.39
CA SER A 411 23.07 2.87 5.15
C SER A 411 23.87 3.07 6.45
N ILE A 412 23.84 2.09 7.32
CA ILE A 412 24.85 1.99 8.39
C ILE A 412 26.24 1.82 7.76
N SER A 413 27.28 2.40 8.39
CA SER A 413 28.68 2.20 8.01
C SER A 413 29.13 0.79 8.36
N ILE A 414 29.79 0.12 7.42
CA ILE A 414 30.34 -1.22 7.61
C ILE A 414 31.88 -1.16 7.48
N PRO A 415 32.63 -1.53 8.53
CA PRO A 415 34.07 -1.60 8.44
C PRO A 415 34.53 -2.85 7.67
N ILE A 416 35.42 -2.66 6.71
CA ILE A 416 36.04 -3.72 5.91
C ILE A 416 37.56 -3.68 6.14
N THR A 417 38.14 -4.82 6.50
CA THR A 417 39.58 -4.97 6.61
C THR A 417 40.17 -5.43 5.29
N LEU A 418 40.95 -4.58 4.64
CA LEU A 418 41.74 -4.95 3.47
C LEU A 418 43.12 -5.44 3.90
N THR A 419 43.45 -6.67 3.57
CA THR A 419 44.74 -7.27 3.83
C THR A 419 45.52 -7.43 2.51
N VAL A 420 46.60 -6.70 2.36
CA VAL A 420 47.44 -6.75 1.16
C VAL A 420 48.70 -7.55 1.45
N ILE A 421 48.91 -8.64 0.70
CA ILE A 421 50.12 -9.45 0.78
C ILE A 421 50.95 -9.14 -0.45
N GLN A 422 52.03 -8.42 -0.24
CA GLN A 422 52.97 -8.08 -1.30
C GLN A 422 53.74 -9.30 -1.78
N PRO A 423 54.07 -9.40 -3.10
CA PRO A 423 54.91 -10.45 -3.60
C PRO A 423 56.31 -10.38 -2.94
N PRO A 424 57.01 -11.53 -2.79
CA PRO A 424 58.34 -11.52 -2.22
C PRO A 424 59.29 -10.62 -3.00
N GLY A 425 59.77 -9.57 -2.34
CA GLY A 425 60.70 -8.59 -2.96
C GLY A 425 62.16 -9.05 -2.93
N GLY A 426 63.06 -8.26 -3.57
CA GLY A 426 64.48 -8.45 -3.59
C GLY A 426 64.95 -9.68 -4.37
N ILE A 427 66.14 -10.17 -3.96
CA ILE A 427 66.81 -11.28 -4.66
C ILE A 427 65.93 -12.56 -4.68
N ARG A 428 65.13 -12.82 -3.65
CA ARG A 428 64.23 -13.98 -3.59
C ARG A 428 63.10 -13.89 -4.63
N GLY A 429 62.55 -12.72 -4.88
CA GLY A 429 61.53 -12.50 -5.92
C GLY A 429 62.11 -12.67 -7.33
N LEU A 430 63.33 -12.14 -7.55
CA LEU A 430 64.02 -12.33 -8.82
C LEU A 430 64.33 -13.82 -9.12
N PHE A 431 64.83 -14.54 -8.15
CA PHE A 431 65.10 -15.99 -8.29
C PHE A 431 63.79 -16.76 -8.51
N GLY A 432 62.72 -16.45 -7.83
CA GLY A 432 61.40 -17.06 -8.05
C GLY A 432 60.85 -16.81 -9.45
N ARG A 433 60.83 -15.56 -9.86
CA ARG A 433 60.27 -15.14 -11.17
C ARG A 433 61.06 -15.71 -12.36
N TYR A 434 62.36 -15.78 -12.21
CA TYR A 434 63.25 -16.28 -13.28
C TYR A 434 63.75 -17.71 -13.02
N SER A 435 63.20 -18.44 -12.05
CA SER A 435 63.68 -19.78 -11.66
C SER A 435 63.79 -20.75 -12.84
N SER A 436 62.79 -20.77 -13.70
CA SER A 436 62.81 -21.62 -14.90
C SER A 436 63.95 -21.23 -15.85
N TYR A 437 64.15 -19.95 -16.09
CA TYR A 437 65.24 -19.47 -16.96
C TYR A 437 66.60 -19.70 -16.33
N ILE A 438 66.70 -19.54 -15.00
CA ILE A 438 67.96 -19.82 -14.26
C ILE A 438 68.28 -21.32 -14.31
N ILE A 439 67.26 -22.17 -14.13
CA ILE A 439 67.46 -23.64 -14.22
C ILE A 439 67.84 -24.01 -15.63
N PHE A 440 67.13 -23.51 -16.65
CA PHE A 440 67.51 -23.79 -18.05
C PHE A 440 68.86 -23.19 -18.39
N GLY A 441 69.23 -22.02 -17.92
CA GLY A 441 70.53 -21.41 -18.06
C GLY A 441 71.61 -22.21 -17.37
N ALA A 442 71.37 -22.71 -16.15
CA ALA A 442 72.28 -23.54 -15.40
C ALA A 442 72.50 -24.92 -16.10
N ILE A 443 71.40 -25.53 -16.61
CA ILE A 443 71.49 -26.78 -17.40
C ILE A 443 72.23 -26.50 -18.66
N GLY A 444 72.00 -25.43 -19.40
CA GLY A 444 72.72 -25.02 -20.59
C GLY A 444 74.19 -24.78 -20.30
N LEU A 445 74.56 -24.09 -19.22
CA LEU A 445 75.90 -23.82 -18.77
C LEU A 445 76.64 -25.13 -18.35
N ALA A 446 75.97 -26.00 -17.61
CA ALA A 446 76.44 -27.28 -17.22
C ALA A 446 76.68 -28.18 -18.49
N GLY A 447 75.74 -28.11 -19.46
CA GLY A 447 75.89 -28.78 -20.75
C GLY A 447 77.12 -28.28 -21.56
N LEU A 448 77.29 -26.94 -21.59
CA LEU A 448 78.46 -26.30 -22.25
C LEU A 448 79.80 -26.67 -21.54
N LEU A 449 79.78 -26.67 -20.19
CA LEU A 449 80.95 -27.10 -19.39
C LEU A 449 81.30 -28.59 -19.65
N LEU A 450 80.30 -29.48 -19.64
CA LEU A 450 80.47 -30.90 -19.99
C LEU A 450 80.96 -31.04 -21.40
N PHE A 451 80.38 -30.30 -22.35
CA PHE A 451 80.82 -30.31 -23.74
C PHE A 451 82.30 -29.80 -23.89
N GLY A 452 82.66 -28.74 -23.16
CA GLY A 452 84.03 -28.23 -23.09
C GLY A 452 85.00 -29.21 -22.47
N ILE A 453 84.63 -29.96 -21.42
CA ILE A 453 85.42 -31.04 -20.80
C ILE A 453 85.57 -32.20 -21.76
N LEU A 454 84.50 -32.57 -22.50
CA LEU A 454 84.58 -33.64 -23.55
C LEU A 454 85.46 -33.25 -24.74
N LEU A 455 85.42 -31.97 -25.15
CA LEU A 455 86.32 -31.47 -26.18
C LEU A 455 87.76 -31.42 -25.70
N ARG A 456 88.05 -31.07 -24.47
CA ARG A 456 89.38 -31.05 -23.86
C ARG A 456 89.85 -32.42 -23.49
N GLY A 457 88.96 -33.38 -23.24
CA GLY A 457 89.28 -34.78 -22.95
C GLY A 457 89.74 -35.57 -24.17
N ARG A 458 89.62 -34.97 -25.38
CA ARG A 458 90.13 -35.66 -26.62
C ARG A 458 91.59 -35.46 -26.85
N THR A 459 92.35 -34.76 -26.01
CA THR A 459 93.79 -34.49 -26.23
C THR A 459 94.73 -35.07 -25.20
N ASN A 460 94.31 -35.84 -24.17
CA ASN A 460 95.23 -36.49 -23.24
C ASN A 460 94.72 -37.84 -22.75
N MET A 461 94.87 -38.88 -23.57
CA MET A 461 94.80 -40.23 -23.10
C MET A 461 96.24 -40.68 -22.83
N VAL A 462 96.81 -40.50 -21.63
CA VAL A 462 98.02 -41.16 -21.18
C VAL A 462 97.82 -41.60 -19.72
N LEU A 463 97.73 -42.91 -19.62
CA LEU A 463 98.19 -43.76 -18.56
C LEU A 463 98.15 -43.31 -17.10
N PHE A 464 97.23 -43.86 -16.30
CA PHE A 464 97.58 -44.30 -14.97
C PHE A 464 97.24 -45.79 -14.74
N ARG A 465 98.34 -46.52 -14.62
CA ARG A 465 98.56 -47.93 -14.35
C ARG A 465 98.04 -48.27 -12.93
N ARG A 466 97.43 -49.41 -12.86
CA ARG A 466 97.06 -50.18 -11.66
C ARG A 466 98.04 -50.01 -10.50
N ARG A 467 97.49 -49.78 -9.30
CA ARG A 467 98.04 -50.32 -8.06
C ARG A 467 96.96 -51.05 -7.28
N LYS A 468 97.16 -52.33 -7.17
CA LYS A 468 96.49 -53.36 -6.39
C LYS A 468 96.89 -53.18 -4.91
N GLU A 469 96.08 -53.63 -4.06
CA GLU A 469 96.29 -54.08 -2.66
C GLU A 469 95.56 -53.13 -1.63
N ARG A 470 94.89 -53.57 -0.59
CA ARG A 470 94.78 -54.89 0.07
C ARG A 470 93.54 -54.97 0.87
N ARG A 471 92.91 -56.09 0.91
CA ARG A 471 91.92 -56.53 1.87
C ARG A 471 92.38 -56.23 3.30
N LYS A 472 91.49 -55.67 4.12
CA LYS A 472 91.37 -56.16 5.50
C LYS A 472 89.87 -56.28 5.84
N ARG A 473 89.52 -57.49 5.99
CA ARG A 473 88.39 -58.14 6.61
C ARG A 473 88.42 -57.85 8.07
N PHE A 474 87.36 -57.38 8.62
CA PHE A 474 86.93 -57.57 9.99
C PHE A 474 85.42 -57.53 10.00
N GLU A 475 84.84 -58.63 10.06
CA GLU A 475 84.13 -59.39 11.03
C GLU A 475 82.98 -58.61 11.61
N ASP A 476 81.84 -59.10 11.17
CA ASP A 476 80.55 -59.07 11.79
C ASP A 476 80.58 -59.73 13.19
N PRO A 477 79.90 -59.26 14.18
CA PRO A 477 79.23 -60.17 15.11
C PRO A 477 77.73 -59.92 15.16
N LEU A 478 77.11 -60.93 14.77
CA LEU A 478 75.74 -61.33 15.11
C LEU A 478 75.49 -61.31 16.61
N THR A 479 74.17 -61.21 16.84
CA THR A 479 73.36 -61.71 18.01
C THR A 479 73.05 -60.77 19.13
N GLN A 480 71.76 -60.30 19.06
CA GLN A 480 70.67 -60.59 19.96
C GLN A 480 70.91 -60.41 21.47
N PRO A 481 69.91 -60.22 22.34
CA PRO A 481 68.46 -60.51 22.15
C PRO A 481 67.48 -59.42 22.61
N VAL A 482 66.23 -59.65 22.23
CA VAL A 482 64.96 -59.16 22.73
C VAL A 482 64.84 -59.23 24.26
N HIS A 483 64.42 -58.14 24.89
CA HIS A 483 63.60 -58.22 26.09
C HIS A 483 62.45 -57.19 26.02
N ALA A 484 61.27 -57.72 26.19
CA ALA A 484 60.01 -57.07 26.28
C ALA A 484 59.87 -56.28 27.64
N THR A 485 58.86 -55.42 27.59
CA THR A 485 58.08 -54.89 28.70
C THR A 485 58.60 -53.66 29.42
N THR A 486 57.96 -52.55 29.21
CA THR A 486 57.06 -51.92 30.19
C THR A 486 56.46 -50.64 29.59
N GLU A 487 55.18 -50.54 29.62
CA GLU A 487 54.42 -49.31 29.30
C GLU A 487 54.85 -48.13 30.20
N PRO A 488 54.99 -46.94 29.64
CA PRO A 488 55.04 -45.73 30.47
C PRO A 488 53.62 -45.16 30.65
N PRO A 489 53.38 -44.49 31.78
CA PRO A 489 52.05 -44.04 32.16
C PRO A 489 51.54 -42.85 31.31
N VAL A 490 50.27 -42.92 31.04
CA VAL A 490 49.49 -41.91 30.32
C VAL A 490 49.58 -40.58 31.07
N ALA A 491 50.24 -39.59 30.50
CA ALA A 491 50.11 -38.18 30.93
C ALA A 491 48.82 -37.60 30.44
N ALA A 492 47.90 -37.30 31.36
CA ALA A 492 46.64 -36.64 31.09
C ALA A 492 46.84 -35.19 30.58
N THR A 493 46.67 -34.98 29.30
CA THR A 493 46.56 -33.65 28.72
C THR A 493 45.17 -33.07 29.06
N LYS A 494 45.12 -32.12 29.99
CA LYS A 494 43.96 -31.26 30.26
C LYS A 494 43.63 -30.47 28.99
N LYS A 495 42.57 -30.86 28.29
CA LYS A 495 41.95 -30.04 27.23
C LYS A 495 41.33 -28.80 27.85
N SER A 496 41.91 -27.64 27.56
CA SER A 496 41.34 -26.34 27.86
C SER A 496 40.01 -26.20 27.12
N LYS A 497 38.91 -26.19 27.84
CA LYS A 497 37.59 -25.89 27.29
C LYS A 497 37.56 -24.40 26.89
N THR A 498 37.35 -24.14 25.62
CA THR A 498 37.23 -22.81 25.01
C THR A 498 36.13 -22.01 25.71
N ARG A 499 36.34 -20.73 25.95
CA ARG A 499 35.39 -19.80 26.60
C ARG A 499 33.97 -19.82 26.01
N LEU A 500 33.84 -20.17 24.73
CA LEU A 500 32.54 -20.27 24.03
C LEU A 500 31.64 -21.36 24.62
N ARG A 501 32.22 -22.48 25.08
CA ARG A 501 31.41 -23.60 25.64
C ARG A 501 30.83 -23.24 27.00
N ARG A 502 31.49 -22.35 27.77
CA ARG A 502 30.97 -21.84 29.04
C ARG A 502 29.80 -20.87 28.92
N ILE A 503 29.69 -20.16 27.81
CA ILE A 503 28.56 -19.26 27.55
C ILE A 503 27.32 -20.08 27.12
N ILE A 504 27.50 -21.13 26.34
CA ILE A 504 26.41 -22.03 25.94
C ILE A 504 25.86 -22.85 27.11
N GLU A 505 26.74 -23.29 28.02
CA GLU A 505 26.33 -24.02 29.24
C GLU A 505 25.60 -23.13 30.28
N ARG A 506 25.72 -21.79 30.19
CA ARG A 506 24.97 -20.85 31.04
C ARG A 506 23.62 -20.47 30.53
N LEU A 507 23.32 -20.77 29.25
CA LEU A 507 22.05 -20.45 28.61
C LEU A 507 21.06 -21.63 28.61
N GLN A 508 21.42 -22.79 29.18
CA GLN A 508 20.47 -23.88 29.35
C GLN A 508 19.63 -23.70 30.61
N PRO A 509 18.31 -23.66 30.52
CA PRO A 509 17.44 -23.58 31.70
C PRO A 509 17.52 -24.86 32.52
N LYS A 510 17.63 -24.70 33.83
CA LYS A 510 17.75 -25.78 34.84
C LYS A 510 16.42 -26.50 35.14
N SER A 511 15.48 -26.60 34.25
CA SER A 511 14.25 -27.38 34.44
C SER A 511 14.07 -28.36 33.30
N GLY A 512 13.90 -29.62 33.64
CA GLY A 512 13.98 -30.83 32.83
C GLY A 512 12.92 -31.03 31.75
N THR A 513 12.72 -30.05 30.89
CA THR A 513 11.94 -30.24 29.68
C THR A 513 12.91 -30.36 28.50
N ARG A 514 12.84 -31.47 27.78
CA ARG A 514 13.67 -31.70 26.58
C ARG A 514 13.27 -30.67 25.50
N LEU A 515 14.11 -29.63 25.35
CA LEU A 515 14.00 -28.62 24.28
C LEU A 515 14.45 -29.15 22.90
N ALA A 516 14.65 -30.48 22.76
CA ALA A 516 15.30 -31.06 21.59
C ALA A 516 14.38 -31.39 20.39
N GLU A 517 13.06 -31.17 20.52
CA GLU A 517 12.10 -31.62 19.50
C GLU A 517 11.38 -30.50 18.74
N ALA A 518 11.61 -29.24 19.07
CA ALA A 518 10.98 -28.13 18.34
C ALA A 518 11.98 -27.41 17.41
N PRO A 519 11.60 -27.13 16.17
CA PRO A 519 12.48 -26.48 15.20
C PRO A 519 12.80 -25.01 15.52
N ALA A 520 11.96 -24.35 16.32
CA ALA A 520 12.19 -22.97 16.79
C ALA A 520 11.47 -22.70 18.12
N TYR A 521 11.89 -21.62 18.82
CA TYR A 521 11.30 -21.16 20.07
C TYR A 521 11.11 -19.65 20.05
N LEU A 522 9.98 -19.18 20.55
CA LEU A 522 9.74 -17.79 20.86
C LEU A 522 10.22 -17.53 22.31
N ILE A 523 11.17 -16.61 22.50
CA ILE A 523 11.72 -16.28 23.82
C ILE A 523 11.18 -14.91 24.23
N ARG A 524 10.42 -14.87 25.32
CA ARG A 524 10.01 -13.62 25.94
C ARG A 524 11.17 -13.10 26.82
N LEU A 525 11.60 -11.87 26.54
CA LEU A 525 12.62 -11.19 27.36
C LEU A 525 11.97 -10.36 28.48
N THR A 526 12.63 -10.26 29.61
CA THR A 526 12.31 -9.29 30.67
C THR A 526 12.77 -7.90 30.26
N GLN A 527 12.34 -6.85 30.98
CA GLN A 527 12.79 -5.48 30.74
C GLN A 527 14.34 -5.29 30.83
N ASN A 528 15.04 -6.22 31.44
CA ASN A 528 16.50 -6.22 31.54
C ASN A 528 17.17 -7.08 30.46
N GLY A 529 16.44 -7.57 29.45
CA GLY A 529 16.99 -8.38 28.37
C GLY A 529 17.30 -9.84 28.72
N GLU A 530 16.88 -10.34 29.91
CA GLU A 530 17.05 -11.75 30.26
C GLU A 530 15.87 -12.60 29.79
N PRO A 531 16.11 -13.85 29.34
CA PRO A 531 15.04 -14.73 28.88
C PRO A 531 14.15 -15.16 30.07
N ALA A 532 12.88 -14.77 30.03
CA ALA A 532 11.90 -15.08 31.07
C ALA A 532 11.15 -16.40 30.80
N SER A 533 10.90 -16.73 29.54
CA SER A 533 10.22 -17.97 29.14
C SER A 533 10.53 -18.31 27.67
N ALA A 534 10.53 -19.61 27.33
CA ALA A 534 10.67 -20.08 25.96
C ALA A 534 9.41 -20.90 25.60
N VAL A 535 8.77 -20.55 24.49
CA VAL A 535 7.61 -21.26 23.95
C VAL A 535 8.02 -21.98 22.68
N PRO A 536 7.85 -23.31 22.58
CA PRO A 536 8.15 -24.04 21.36
C PRO A 536 7.16 -23.66 20.25
N ILE A 537 7.67 -23.38 19.05
CA ILE A 537 6.85 -23.13 17.85
C ILE A 537 6.67 -24.47 17.14
N ALA A 538 5.45 -25.00 17.14
CA ALA A 538 5.10 -26.12 16.29
C ALA A 538 4.78 -25.58 14.89
N LEU A 539 5.51 -26.03 13.87
CA LEU A 539 5.14 -25.83 12.47
C LEU A 539 3.89 -26.68 12.20
N ALA A 540 2.71 -26.11 12.40
CA ALA A 540 1.47 -26.67 11.86
C ALA A 540 1.35 -26.20 10.41
N GLU A 541 1.18 -27.13 9.50
CA GLU A 541 0.74 -26.83 8.14
C GLU A 541 -0.62 -26.11 8.22
N LYS A 542 -0.67 -24.89 7.71
CA LYS A 542 -1.80 -23.98 7.56
C LYS A 542 -2.18 -23.11 8.77
N ASP A 543 -2.11 -21.80 8.51
CA ASP A 543 -2.79 -20.70 9.21
C ASP A 543 -2.39 -20.46 10.67
N MET A 544 -1.22 -19.85 10.88
CA MET A 544 -1.02 -19.04 12.07
C MET A 544 -0.97 -17.55 11.69
N SER A 545 -2.06 -16.85 12.00
CA SER A 545 -2.05 -15.39 12.18
C SER A 545 -1.39 -15.08 13.52
N PHE A 546 -0.40 -14.21 13.50
CA PHE A 546 0.21 -13.64 14.71
C PHE A 546 -0.65 -12.50 15.25
#